data_d59939dce8f2af571809e9f3f024d55e
#
_entry.id   d59939dce8f2af571809e9f3f024d55e
#
_cell.length_a   1.000
_cell.length_b   1.000
_cell.length_c   1.000
_cell.angle_alpha   90.00
_cell.angle_beta   90.00
_cell.angle_gamma   90.00
#
_symmetry.space_group_name_H-M   'P 1'
#
loop_
_entity.id
_entity.type
_entity.pdbx_description
1 polymer ?
#
loop_
_entity_poly.entity_id
_entity_poly.type
_entity_poly.pdbx_seq_one_letter_code
_entity_poly.pdbx_strand_id
1 'polypeptide(L)'
;MWDYGIRNDWLWKQKNELNIGNKSDIKISQNDVIMTIKEGTLTNKNATLVLTNNSNKNFQYGNPYEIEIKKDGEWHKINVELYFDMPAFQLSAKESKEIELDWENGYGKLAKGTYRIIKGIDYEYEEGKYETFNVAVEFTI
;
A
#
# COMPACT_ATOMS: atom_id res chain seq x y z
N MET A 1 12.52 -37.80 9.48
CA MET A 1 11.89 -37.53 8.19
C MET A 1 11.52 -36.07 8.11
N TRP A 2 11.80 -35.43 7.01
CA TRP A 2 11.49 -34.01 6.84
C TRP A 2 10.02 -33.83 6.47
N ASP A 3 9.35 -32.89 7.18
CA ASP A 3 8.05 -32.40 6.80
C ASP A 3 8.26 -31.18 5.87
N TYR A 4 8.08 -31.38 4.58
CA TYR A 4 8.30 -30.35 3.58
C TYR A 4 7.35 -29.16 3.74
N GLY A 5 6.13 -29.38 4.24
CA GLY A 5 5.19 -28.30 4.50
C GLY A 5 5.67 -27.35 5.57
N ILE A 6 6.11 -27.88 6.72
CA ILE A 6 6.67 -27.07 7.82
C ILE A 6 7.93 -26.36 7.36
N ARG A 7 8.78 -27.05 6.60
CA ARG A 7 10.02 -26.48 6.09
C ARG A 7 9.77 -25.33 5.13
N ASN A 8 8.79 -25.44 4.26
CA ASN A 8 8.43 -24.36 3.33
C ASN A 8 7.85 -23.17 4.07
N ASP A 9 7.01 -23.38 5.08
CA ASP A 9 6.46 -22.30 5.92
C ASP A 9 7.56 -21.59 6.68
N TRP A 10 8.52 -22.33 7.20
CA TRP A 10 9.66 -21.76 7.90
C TRP A 10 10.52 -20.89 6.96
N LEU A 11 10.82 -21.38 5.77
CA LEU A 11 11.58 -20.64 4.76
C LEU A 11 10.84 -19.38 4.32
N TRP A 12 9.53 -19.46 4.18
CA TRP A 12 8.69 -18.32 3.85
C TRP A 12 8.76 -17.23 4.94
N LYS A 13 8.63 -17.62 6.20
CA LYS A 13 8.74 -16.69 7.33
C LYS A 13 10.12 -16.07 7.39
N GLN A 14 11.17 -16.86 7.21
CA GLN A 14 12.54 -16.38 7.18
C GLN A 14 12.75 -15.34 6.07
N LYS A 15 12.24 -15.62 4.88
CA LYS A 15 12.34 -14.70 3.75
C LYS A 15 11.66 -13.38 4.03
N ASN A 16 10.46 -13.39 4.60
CA ASN A 16 9.74 -12.18 4.96
C ASN A 16 10.46 -11.39 6.06
N GLU A 17 10.95 -12.07 7.08
CA GLU A 17 11.70 -11.42 8.15
C GLU A 17 12.99 -10.78 7.64
N LEU A 18 13.69 -11.44 6.71
CA LEU A 18 14.91 -10.90 6.09
C LEU A 18 14.63 -9.68 5.23
N ASN A 19 13.41 -9.52 4.72
CA ASN A 19 13.01 -8.36 3.91
C ASN A 19 12.46 -7.20 4.73
N ILE A 20 12.29 -7.37 6.04
CA ILE A 20 11.86 -6.28 6.91
C ILE A 20 13.01 -5.29 7.03
N GLY A 21 12.75 -4.05 6.67
CA GLY A 21 13.71 -2.98 6.69
C GLY A 21 13.63 -2.11 7.92
N ASN A 22 14.16 -0.92 7.79
CA ASN A 22 14.18 0.08 8.85
C ASN A 22 12.77 0.53 9.21
N LYS A 23 12.65 1.12 10.40
CA LYS A 23 11.44 1.79 10.82
C LYS A 23 11.01 2.80 9.76
N SER A 24 9.71 2.83 9.46
CA SER A 24 9.15 3.74 8.48
C SER A 24 9.28 5.18 8.93
N ASP A 25 9.63 6.06 7.98
CA ASP A 25 9.62 7.51 8.14
C ASP A 25 8.47 8.16 7.37
N ILE A 26 7.59 7.36 6.77
CA ILE A 26 6.46 7.87 5.99
C ILE A 26 5.38 8.40 6.93
N LYS A 27 5.02 9.66 6.72
CA LYS A 27 3.94 10.32 7.45
C LYS A 27 2.65 10.19 6.66
N ILE A 28 1.61 9.75 7.35
CA ILE A 28 0.27 9.63 6.79
C ILE A 28 -0.51 10.88 7.17
N SER A 29 -1.09 11.53 6.17
CA SER A 29 -1.89 12.73 6.37
C SER A 29 -3.36 12.39 6.48
N GLN A 30 -4.03 12.97 7.46
CA GLN A 30 -5.49 12.97 7.50
C GLN A 30 -5.99 14.14 6.66
N ASN A 31 -6.80 13.84 5.65
CA ASN A 31 -7.35 14.84 4.74
C ASN A 31 -8.65 14.31 4.14
N ASP A 32 -9.14 15.01 3.12
CA ASP A 32 -10.40 14.68 2.49
C ASP A 32 -10.32 13.47 1.54
N VAL A 33 -9.13 12.94 1.27
CA VAL A 33 -8.96 11.74 0.47
C VAL A 33 -8.78 10.54 1.40
N ILE A 34 -9.65 9.57 1.26
CA ILE A 34 -9.67 8.36 2.09
C ILE A 34 -9.41 7.15 1.20
N MET A 35 -8.56 6.24 1.69
CA MET A 35 -8.30 4.97 1.03
C MET A 35 -8.81 3.83 1.89
N THR A 36 -9.61 2.96 1.29
CA THR A 36 -10.15 1.77 1.95
C THR A 36 -9.92 0.55 1.07
N ILE A 37 -10.11 -0.64 1.64
CA ILE A 37 -10.11 -1.89 0.90
C ILE A 37 -11.57 -2.28 0.65
N LYS A 38 -11.90 -2.57 -0.61
CA LYS A 38 -13.23 -3.03 -0.97
C LYS A 38 -13.51 -4.36 -0.30
N GLU A 39 -14.68 -4.46 0.34
CA GLU A 39 -15.07 -5.66 1.08
C GLU A 39 -15.02 -6.91 0.19
N GLY A 40 -14.49 -7.99 0.73
CA GLY A 40 -14.42 -9.28 0.07
C GLY A 40 -13.29 -9.42 -0.97
N THR A 41 -12.42 -8.41 -1.12
CA THR A 41 -11.36 -8.46 -2.14
C THR A 41 -9.97 -8.77 -1.60
N LEU A 42 -9.76 -8.64 -0.29
CA LEU A 42 -8.44 -8.83 0.32
C LEU A 42 -8.03 -10.30 0.33
N THR A 43 -6.86 -10.57 -0.21
CA THR A 43 -6.16 -11.84 -0.09
C THR A 43 -4.73 -11.59 0.36
N ASN A 44 -3.92 -12.62 0.51
CA ASN A 44 -2.51 -12.44 0.87
C ASN A 44 -1.64 -11.92 -0.29
N LYS A 45 -2.20 -11.75 -1.48
CA LYS A 45 -1.45 -11.32 -2.67
C LYS A 45 -2.10 -10.16 -3.44
N ASN A 46 -3.35 -9.83 -3.14
CA ASN A 46 -4.07 -8.76 -3.85
C ASN A 46 -5.20 -8.17 -3.03
N ALA A 47 -5.66 -7.03 -3.47
CA ALA A 47 -6.87 -6.37 -2.96
C ALA A 47 -7.36 -5.35 -3.97
N THR A 48 -8.62 -4.96 -3.87
CA THR A 48 -9.13 -3.78 -4.58
C THR A 48 -9.20 -2.63 -3.59
N LEU A 49 -8.49 -1.55 -3.90
CA LEU A 49 -8.52 -0.32 -3.12
C LEU A 49 -9.62 0.60 -3.62
N VAL A 50 -10.20 1.37 -2.72
CA VAL A 50 -11.13 2.44 -3.07
C VAL A 50 -10.54 3.75 -2.58
N LEU A 51 -10.26 4.66 -3.51
CA LEU A 51 -9.88 6.04 -3.21
C LEU A 51 -11.11 6.92 -3.32
N THR A 52 -11.43 7.64 -2.25
CA THR A 52 -12.59 8.53 -2.21
C THR A 52 -12.13 9.95 -1.91
N ASN A 53 -12.48 10.86 -2.80
CA ASN A 53 -12.21 12.28 -2.64
C ASN A 53 -13.49 12.98 -2.12
N ASN A 54 -13.50 13.30 -0.83
CA ASN A 54 -14.64 13.96 -0.18
C ASN A 54 -14.59 15.49 -0.28
N SER A 55 -13.63 16.02 -1.01
CA SER A 55 -13.45 17.48 -1.14
C SER A 55 -14.05 18.02 -2.43
N ASN A 56 -14.01 19.36 -2.55
CA ASN A 56 -14.34 20.05 -3.79
C ASN A 56 -13.10 20.31 -4.67
N LYS A 57 -11.96 19.76 -4.30
CA LYS A 57 -10.70 19.92 -5.01
C LYS A 57 -10.44 18.70 -5.90
N ASN A 58 -9.60 18.89 -6.92
CA ASN A 58 -9.15 17.81 -7.78
C ASN A 58 -7.75 17.38 -7.36
N PHE A 59 -7.53 16.06 -7.32
CA PHE A 59 -6.25 15.45 -7.01
C PHE A 59 -5.79 14.56 -8.16
N GLN A 60 -4.53 14.16 -8.10
CA GLN A 60 -3.95 13.18 -9.02
C GLN A 60 -3.25 12.10 -8.21
N TYR A 61 -3.13 10.92 -8.78
CA TYR A 61 -2.35 9.83 -8.23
C TYR A 61 -1.73 9.01 -9.35
N GLY A 62 -0.74 8.20 -9.03
CA GLY A 62 -0.10 7.30 -9.97
C GLY A 62 -0.25 5.84 -9.57
N ASN A 63 0.50 4.97 -10.25
CA ASN A 63 0.56 3.55 -9.90
C ASN A 63 1.36 3.25 -8.64
N PRO A 64 2.39 4.01 -8.25
CA PRO A 64 3.22 3.66 -7.10
C PRO A 64 2.43 3.45 -5.81
N TYR A 65 2.86 2.48 -5.05
CA TYR A 65 2.36 2.18 -3.70
C TYR A 65 3.49 1.53 -2.90
N GLU A 66 3.35 1.52 -1.59
CA GLU A 66 4.21 0.77 -0.69
C GLU A 66 3.36 -0.05 0.28
N ILE A 67 3.88 -1.22 0.66
CA ILE A 67 3.33 -2.00 1.75
C ILE A 67 4.35 -2.00 2.87
N GLU A 68 3.88 -1.69 4.08
CA GLU A 68 4.68 -1.75 5.29
C GLU A 68 4.11 -2.77 6.25
N ILE A 69 4.94 -3.28 7.14
CA ILE A 69 4.55 -4.25 8.15
C ILE A 69 4.65 -3.62 9.54
N LYS A 70 3.69 -3.96 10.40
CA LYS A 70 3.73 -3.56 11.81
C LYS A 70 4.49 -4.60 12.60
N LYS A 71 5.56 -4.19 13.27
CA LYS A 71 6.38 -5.06 14.10
C LYS A 71 6.66 -4.35 15.42
N ASP A 72 6.36 -5.02 16.53
CA ASP A 72 6.55 -4.47 17.89
C ASP A 72 5.86 -3.11 18.07
N GLY A 73 4.67 -2.95 17.48
CA GLY A 73 3.90 -1.72 17.57
C GLY A 73 4.35 -0.60 16.63
N GLU A 74 5.35 -0.83 15.80
CA GLU A 74 5.92 0.17 14.90
C GLU A 74 5.85 -0.27 13.44
N TRP A 75 5.68 0.69 12.54
CA TRP A 75 5.70 0.42 11.11
C TRP A 75 7.12 0.31 10.58
N HIS A 76 7.36 -0.72 9.79
CA HIS A 76 8.64 -0.98 9.14
C HIS A 76 8.47 -1.11 7.63
N LYS A 77 9.46 -0.61 6.92
CA LYS A 77 9.55 -0.81 5.47
C LYS A 77 9.79 -2.29 5.19
N ILE A 78 9.33 -2.73 4.04
CA ILE A 78 9.66 -4.04 3.48
C ILE A 78 10.56 -3.78 2.29
N ASN A 79 11.78 -4.32 2.31
CA ASN A 79 12.78 -4.07 1.28
C ASN A 79 12.49 -4.93 0.05
N VAL A 80 11.85 -4.33 -0.93
CA VAL A 80 11.57 -4.94 -2.23
C VAL A 80 11.85 -3.91 -3.32
N GLU A 81 12.15 -4.38 -4.51
CA GLU A 81 12.27 -3.53 -5.69
C GLU A 81 10.95 -3.58 -6.45
N LEU A 82 10.37 -2.41 -6.67
CA LEU A 82 9.13 -2.25 -7.41
C LEU A 82 9.37 -1.33 -8.59
N TYR A 83 8.80 -1.70 -9.72
CA TYR A 83 8.86 -0.91 -10.94
C TYR A 83 7.43 -0.58 -11.36
N PHE A 84 7.19 0.68 -11.64
CA PHE A 84 5.87 1.17 -12.02
C PHE A 84 5.93 1.96 -13.31
N ASP A 85 4.94 1.74 -14.18
CA ASP A 85 4.60 2.73 -15.19
C ASP A 85 4.04 3.96 -14.48
N MET A 86 4.29 5.13 -15.02
CA MET A 86 4.03 6.41 -14.36
C MET A 86 2.94 7.25 -15.02
N PRO A 87 1.78 6.68 -15.42
CA PRO A 87 0.67 7.53 -15.83
C PRO A 87 0.12 8.29 -14.62
N ALA A 88 -0.45 9.46 -14.87
CA ALA A 88 -1.18 10.21 -13.87
C ALA A 88 -2.67 9.98 -14.06
N PHE A 89 -3.37 9.66 -12.98
CA PHE A 89 -4.82 9.50 -12.95
C PHE A 89 -5.44 10.64 -12.18
N GLN A 90 -6.56 11.13 -12.66
CA GLN A 90 -7.29 12.19 -11.97
C GLN A 90 -8.29 11.59 -10.98
N LEU A 91 -8.33 12.17 -9.78
CA LEU A 91 -9.35 11.91 -8.77
C LEU A 91 -10.10 13.21 -8.55
N SER A 92 -11.19 13.37 -9.27
CA SER A 92 -11.97 14.62 -9.28
C SER A 92 -12.73 14.81 -7.98
N ALA A 93 -13.17 16.06 -7.75
CA ALA A 93 -14.00 16.40 -6.59
C ALA A 93 -15.17 15.44 -6.45
N LYS A 94 -15.36 14.91 -5.24
CA LYS A 94 -16.45 13.97 -4.88
C LYS A 94 -16.41 12.63 -5.60
N GLU A 95 -15.32 12.31 -6.30
CA GLU A 95 -15.18 11.06 -7.04
C GLU A 95 -14.59 9.96 -6.15
N SER A 96 -15.02 8.72 -6.42
CA SER A 96 -14.37 7.52 -5.91
C SER A 96 -13.85 6.68 -7.06
N LYS A 97 -12.68 6.09 -6.88
CA LYS A 97 -12.09 5.18 -7.88
C LYS A 97 -11.66 3.89 -7.22
N GLU A 98 -11.87 2.79 -7.94
CA GLU A 98 -11.38 1.49 -7.55
C GLU A 98 -10.02 1.24 -8.23
N ILE A 99 -9.08 0.69 -7.48
CA ILE A 99 -7.75 0.35 -7.96
C ILE A 99 -7.49 -1.11 -7.62
N GLU A 100 -7.37 -1.94 -8.64
CA GLU A 100 -6.97 -3.33 -8.44
C GLU A 100 -5.46 -3.39 -8.19
N LEU A 101 -5.07 -4.00 -7.08
CA LEU A 101 -3.69 -4.08 -6.67
C LEU A 101 -3.30 -5.55 -6.50
N ASP A 102 -2.30 -5.98 -7.25
CA ASP A 102 -1.68 -7.29 -7.11
C ASP A 102 -0.21 -7.07 -6.77
N TRP A 103 0.19 -7.50 -5.58
CA TRP A 103 1.56 -7.30 -5.10
C TRP A 103 2.40 -8.57 -5.10
N GLU A 104 1.90 -9.66 -5.65
CA GLU A 104 2.61 -10.95 -5.60
C GLU A 104 3.99 -10.89 -6.23
N ASN A 105 4.13 -10.25 -7.38
CA ASN A 105 5.41 -10.16 -8.09
C ASN A 105 6.47 -9.32 -7.35
N GLY A 106 6.05 -8.34 -6.56
CA GLY A 106 6.95 -7.49 -5.78
C GLY A 106 7.15 -8.01 -4.36
N TYR A 107 6.09 -8.02 -3.59
CA TYR A 107 6.14 -8.39 -2.17
C TYR A 107 5.99 -9.89 -1.92
N GLY A 108 5.53 -10.65 -2.90
CA GLY A 108 5.15 -12.05 -2.70
C GLY A 108 3.83 -12.18 -1.93
N LYS A 109 3.48 -13.39 -1.55
CA LYS A 109 2.34 -13.64 -0.68
C LYS A 109 2.69 -13.21 0.74
N LEU A 110 1.86 -12.35 1.33
CA LEU A 110 2.10 -11.86 2.68
C LEU A 110 1.81 -12.94 3.72
N ALA A 111 2.72 -13.09 4.66
CA ALA A 111 2.52 -13.95 5.81
C ALA A 111 1.52 -13.32 6.78
N LYS A 112 1.05 -14.08 7.77
CA LYS A 112 0.18 -13.54 8.82
C LYS A 112 0.83 -12.35 9.50
N GLY A 113 0.10 -11.27 9.65
CA GLY A 113 0.59 -10.04 10.24
C GLY A 113 -0.32 -8.88 9.98
N THR A 114 0.08 -7.74 10.50
CA THR A 114 -0.60 -6.46 10.28
C THR A 114 0.23 -5.60 9.34
N TYR A 115 -0.42 -5.09 8.33
CA TYR A 115 0.20 -4.35 7.24
C TYR A 115 -0.54 -3.04 6.98
N ARG A 116 0.08 -2.17 6.22
CA ARG A 116 -0.62 -1.03 5.62
C ARG A 116 -0.17 -0.82 4.18
N ILE A 117 -1.10 -0.40 3.34
CA ILE A 117 -0.82 0.04 1.98
C ILE A 117 -0.80 1.56 2.00
N ILE A 118 0.23 2.14 1.39
CA ILE A 118 0.42 3.59 1.33
C ILE A 118 0.43 4.02 -0.13
N LYS A 119 -0.30 5.10 -0.44
CA LYS A 119 -0.27 5.76 -1.75
C LYS A 119 -0.04 7.24 -1.60
N GLY A 120 0.78 7.79 -2.50
CA GLY A 120 0.94 9.23 -2.64
C GLY A 120 -0.21 9.82 -3.44
N ILE A 121 -0.70 10.97 -3.00
CA ILE A 121 -1.74 11.74 -3.66
C ILE A 121 -1.17 13.13 -3.93
N ASP A 122 -1.33 13.61 -5.16
CA ASP A 122 -0.80 14.89 -5.58
C ASP A 122 -1.91 15.93 -5.68
N TYR A 123 -1.65 17.11 -5.13
CA TYR A 123 -2.52 18.26 -5.22
C TYR A 123 -1.79 19.40 -5.93
N GLU A 124 -2.35 19.84 -7.04
CA GLU A 124 -1.86 21.03 -7.73
C GLU A 124 -2.48 22.27 -7.12
N TYR A 125 -1.72 22.99 -6.29
CA TYR A 125 -2.21 24.18 -5.62
C TYR A 125 -2.01 25.47 -6.42
N GLU A 126 -1.06 25.45 -7.36
CA GLU A 126 -0.82 26.47 -8.39
C GLU A 126 -0.41 25.76 -9.68
N GLU A 127 -0.56 26.40 -10.81
CA GLU A 127 -0.17 25.85 -12.10
C GLU A 127 1.28 25.36 -12.07
N GLY A 128 1.48 24.06 -12.28
CA GLY A 128 2.79 23.41 -12.27
C GLY A 128 3.40 23.18 -10.90
N LYS A 129 2.71 23.53 -9.80
CA LYS A 129 3.18 23.33 -8.43
C LYS A 129 2.32 22.34 -7.69
N TYR A 130 2.95 21.30 -7.14
CA TYR A 130 2.26 20.19 -6.50
C TYR A 130 2.71 20.02 -5.05
N GLU A 131 1.76 19.60 -4.22
CA GLU A 131 2.03 19.04 -2.91
C GLU A 131 1.66 17.57 -2.95
N THR A 132 2.50 16.71 -2.39
CA THR A 132 2.22 15.27 -2.26
C THR A 132 1.99 14.95 -0.79
N PHE A 133 0.90 14.24 -0.53
CA PHE A 133 0.66 13.67 0.79
C PHE A 133 0.37 12.18 0.66
N ASN A 134 0.51 11.45 1.76
CA ASN A 134 0.34 10.00 1.75
C ASN A 134 -0.93 9.63 2.49
N VAL A 135 -1.70 8.74 1.89
CA VAL A 135 -2.85 8.08 2.51
C VAL A 135 -2.52 6.62 2.71
N ALA A 136 -3.13 6.00 3.69
CA ALA A 136 -2.89 4.59 3.97
C ALA A 136 -4.15 3.87 4.42
N VAL A 137 -4.15 2.56 4.25
CA VAL A 137 -5.15 1.66 4.81
C VAL A 137 -4.44 0.49 5.48
N GLU A 138 -4.85 0.21 6.72
CA GLU A 138 -4.34 -0.95 7.47
C GLU A 138 -5.17 -2.18 7.16
N PHE A 139 -4.51 -3.34 7.18
CA PHE A 139 -5.17 -4.62 7.01
C PHE A 139 -4.40 -5.74 7.73
N THR A 140 -5.07 -6.84 7.98
CA THR A 140 -4.47 -8.00 8.64
C THR A 140 -4.65 -9.23 7.75
N ILE A 141 -3.58 -9.98 7.62
CA ILE A 141 -3.59 -11.28 6.96
C ILE A 141 -3.62 -12.38 8.02
#